data_6de875d0fc4e1b18b3c481282a0193ec
#
_entry.id   6de875d0fc4e1b18b3c481282a0193ec
#
_cell.length_a   1.000
_cell.length_b   1.000
_cell.length_c   1.000
_cell.angle_alpha   90.00
_cell.angle_beta   90.00
_cell.angle_gamma   90.00
#
_symmetry.space_group_name_H-M   'P 1'
#
loop_
_entity.id
_entity.type
_entity.pdbx_description
1 polymer ?
#
loop_
_entity_poly.entity_id
_entity_poly.type
_entity_poly.pdbx_seq_one_letter_code
_entity_poly.pdbx_strand_id
1 'polypeptide(L)' 'MIRFELERLRDPQTKVSEGARVLISKWDQQGDRILVTHACRTAPELNRHLDDLIKQLQEIRERGLVYLAGIFRE' A
#
# COMPACT_ATOMS: atom_id res chain seq x y z
N MET A 1 1.85 6.43 -13.34
CA MET A 1 0.68 5.96 -12.59
C MET A 1 1.14 5.06 -11.45
N ILE A 2 0.67 5.31 -10.23
CA ILE A 2 1.02 4.50 -9.06
C ILE A 2 -0.05 3.43 -8.89
N ARG A 3 0.39 2.19 -8.71
CA ARG A 3 -0.51 1.06 -8.57
C ARG A 3 -0.12 0.25 -7.34
N PHE A 4 -1.12 -0.11 -6.53
CA PHE A 4 -0.93 -1.05 -5.43
C PHE A 4 -0.99 -2.47 -5.96
N GLU A 5 -0.07 -3.30 -5.51
CA GLU A 5 -0.01 -4.70 -5.91
C GLU A 5 0.12 -5.59 -4.68
N LEU A 6 -0.48 -6.76 -4.76
CA LEU A 6 -0.32 -7.80 -3.76
C LEU A 6 0.73 -8.79 -4.24
N GLU A 7 1.78 -8.98 -3.45
CA GLU A 7 2.79 -9.99 -3.71
C GLU A 7 2.56 -11.17 -2.77
N ARG A 8 2.32 -12.32 -3.34
CA ARG A 8 2.20 -13.57 -2.60
C ARG A 8 3.58 -14.21 -2.47
N LEU A 9 3.96 -14.49 -1.22
CA LEU A 9 5.27 -15.06 -0.92
C LEU A 9 5.12 -16.56 -0.75
N ARG A 10 5.89 -17.32 -1.50
CA ARG A 10 5.88 -18.79 -1.46
C ARG A 10 7.29 -19.32 -1.47
N ASP A 11 7.50 -20.40 -0.75
CA ASP A 11 8.75 -21.14 -0.85
C ASP A 11 8.82 -21.78 -2.24
N PRO A 12 9.89 -21.55 -3.02
CA PRO A 12 9.98 -22.10 -4.36
C PRO A 12 10.11 -23.63 -4.40
N GLN A 13 10.54 -24.25 -3.30
CA GLN A 13 10.72 -25.71 -3.24
C GLN A 13 9.47 -26.42 -2.76
N THR A 14 8.86 -25.94 -1.66
CA THR A 14 7.71 -26.61 -1.04
C THR A 14 6.38 -26.06 -1.53
N LYS A 15 6.37 -24.89 -2.16
CA LYS A 15 5.19 -24.13 -2.57
C LYS A 15 4.26 -23.77 -1.42
N VAL A 16 4.76 -23.82 -0.19
CA VAL A 16 4.01 -23.41 0.99
C VAL A 16 3.99 -21.89 1.06
N SER A 17 2.85 -21.33 1.43
CA SER A 17 2.70 -19.89 1.58
C SER A 17 3.55 -19.38 2.76
N GLU A 18 4.36 -18.37 2.51
CA GLU A 18 5.15 -17.68 3.53
C GLU A 18 4.55 -16.33 3.91
N GLY A 19 3.40 -16.00 3.35
CA GLY A 19 2.70 -14.77 3.62
C GLY A 19 2.43 -13.94 2.37
N ALA A 20 2.05 -12.69 2.60
CA ALA A 20 1.79 -11.72 1.54
C ALA A 20 2.22 -10.33 1.98
N ARG A 21 2.51 -9.48 1.03
CA ARG A 21 2.84 -8.09 1.30
C ARG A 21 2.27 -7.18 0.21
N VAL A 22 2.07 -5.93 0.54
CA VAL A 22 1.57 -4.93 -0.39
C VAL A 22 2.72 -4.05 -0.86
N LEU A 23 2.78 -3.83 -2.15
CA LEU A 23 3.77 -3.01 -2.83
C LEU A 23 3.07 -1.88 -3.57
N ILE A 24 3.81 -0.80 -3.77
CA ILE A 24 3.47 0.19 -4.79
C ILE A 24 4.42 -0.02 -5.95
N SER A 25 3.88 -0.27 -7.13
CA SER A 25 4.71 -0.28 -8.33
C SER A 25 4.54 1.06 -9.03
N LYS A 26 5.66 1.74 -9.21
CA LYS A 26 5.72 2.93 -10.05
C LYS A 26 5.82 2.51 -11.50
N TRP A 27 4.98 3.09 -12.31
CA TRP A 27 5.13 3.01 -13.75
C TRP A 27 6.20 4.00 -14.19
N ASP A 28 7.45 3.71 -13.88
CA ASP A 28 8.55 4.39 -14.50
C ASP A 28 9.36 3.37 -15.28
N GLN A 29 10.32 3.86 -16.05
CA GLN A 29 11.15 3.02 -16.90
C GLN A 29 12.06 2.08 -16.11
N GLN A 30 12.17 2.27 -14.81
CA GLN A 30 13.06 1.49 -13.95
C GLN A 30 12.35 0.41 -13.16
N GLY A 31 11.01 0.43 -13.13
CA GLY A 31 10.23 -0.59 -12.47
C GLY A 31 10.42 -0.68 -10.96
N ASP A 32 10.75 0.43 -10.32
CA ASP A 32 10.98 0.46 -8.88
C ASP A 32 9.71 0.12 -8.12
N ARG A 33 9.84 -0.82 -7.19
CA ARG A 33 8.76 -1.23 -6.30
C ARG A 33 9.04 -0.73 -4.90
N ILE A 34 8.05 -0.11 -4.28
CA ILE A 34 8.14 0.39 -2.92
C ILE A 34 7.29 -0.50 -2.02
N LEU A 35 7.88 -1.02 -0.95
CA LEU A 35 7.15 -1.80 0.03
C LEU A 35 6.22 -0.89 0.82
N VAL A 36 4.95 -1.27 0.90
CA VAL A 36 3.95 -0.58 1.71
C VAL A 36 3.78 -1.28 3.04
N THR A 37 3.74 -2.62 3.02
CA THR A 37 3.69 -3.42 4.25
C THR A 37 4.84 -4.41 4.26
N HIS A 38 5.24 -4.84 5.46
CA HIS A 38 6.11 -6.00 5.59
C HIS A 38 5.32 -7.28 5.27
N ALA A 39 6.02 -8.41 5.22
CA ALA A 39 5.37 -9.69 4.95
C ALA A 39 4.41 -10.05 6.09
N CYS A 40 3.13 -10.24 5.75
CA CYS A 40 2.09 -10.63 6.69
C CYS A 40 1.78 -12.10 6.52
N ARG A 41 1.75 -12.85 7.60
CA ARG A 41 1.52 -14.30 7.56
C ARG A 41 0.08 -14.69 7.76
N THR A 42 -0.73 -13.81 8.33
CA THR A 42 -2.14 -14.10 8.63
C THR A 42 -3.04 -13.01 8.04
N ALA A 43 -4.29 -13.38 7.78
CA ALA A 43 -5.28 -12.43 7.30
C ALA A 43 -5.57 -11.31 8.30
N PRO A 44 -5.72 -11.56 9.61
CA PRO A 44 -5.89 -10.46 10.57
C PRO A 44 -4.72 -9.48 10.60
N GLU A 45 -3.50 -9.97 10.45
CA GLU A 45 -2.32 -9.11 10.40
C GLU A 45 -2.34 -8.19 9.18
N LEU A 46 -2.64 -8.74 8.01
CA LEU A 46 -2.77 -7.96 6.78
C LEU A 46 -3.89 -6.93 6.90
N ASN A 47 -5.04 -7.33 7.41
CA ASN A 47 -6.18 -6.41 7.61
C ASN A 47 -5.81 -5.24 8.52
N ARG A 48 -5.08 -5.50 9.60
CA ARG A 48 -4.64 -4.44 10.52
C ARG A 48 -3.78 -3.41 9.80
N HIS A 49 -2.80 -3.87 9.03
CA HIS A 49 -1.92 -2.97 8.29
C HIS A 49 -2.68 -2.17 7.23
N LEU A 50 -3.60 -2.81 6.53
CA LEU A 50 -4.41 -2.12 5.53
C LEU A 50 -5.38 -1.12 6.14
N ASP A 51 -5.98 -1.46 7.28
CA ASP A 51 -6.88 -0.54 7.99
C ASP A 51 -6.12 0.71 8.44
N ASP A 52 -4.91 0.55 8.98
CA ASP A 52 -4.07 1.68 9.36
C ASP A 52 -3.72 2.55 8.16
N LEU A 53 -3.38 1.92 7.05
CA LEU A 53 -3.04 2.63 5.82
C LEU A 53 -4.24 3.40 5.26
N ILE A 54 -5.42 2.77 5.24
CA ILE A 54 -6.66 3.41 4.80
C ILE A 54 -6.97 4.63 5.67
N LYS A 55 -6.82 4.50 6.97
CA LYS A 55 -7.03 5.59 7.92
C LYS A 55 -6.09 6.76 7.64
N GLN A 56 -4.80 6.48 7.41
CA GLN A 56 -3.82 7.51 7.09
C GLN A 56 -4.15 8.21 5.77
N LEU A 57 -4.57 7.45 4.76
CA LEU A 57 -4.95 8.01 3.47
C LEU A 57 -6.19 8.90 3.59
N GLN A 58 -7.16 8.52 4.42
CA GLN A 58 -8.34 9.34 4.68
C GLN A 58 -7.98 10.67 5.35
N GLU A 59 -7.07 10.65 6.32
CA GLU A 59 -6.57 11.86 6.97
C GLU A 59 -5.86 12.78 6.00
N ILE A 60 -5.03 12.22 5.13
CA ILE A 60 -4.32 12.97 4.09
C ILE A 60 -5.32 13.59 3.11
N ARG A 61 -6.34 12.83 2.73
CA ARG A 61 -7.38 13.33 1.83
C ARG A 61 -8.10 14.53 2.43
N GLU A 62 -8.50 14.46 3.69
CA GLU A 62 -9.17 15.56 4.36
C GLU A 62 -8.30 16.80 4.40
N ARG A 63 -7.05 16.65 4.83
CA ARG A 63 -6.11 17.77 4.89
C ARG A 63 -5.82 18.36 3.51
N GLY A 64 -5.64 17.49 2.52
CA GLY A 64 -5.40 17.91 1.16
C GLY A 64 -6.55 18.69 0.55
N LEU A 65 -7.78 18.21 0.76
CA LEU A 65 -8.97 18.89 0.27
C LEU A 65 -9.16 20.26 0.91
N VAL A 66 -8.95 20.38 2.21
CA VAL A 66 -9.02 21.67 2.92
C VAL A 66 -7.96 22.62 2.40
N TYR A 67 -6.74 22.15 2.24
CA TYR A 67 -5.64 22.96 1.72
C TYR A 67 -5.92 23.47 0.30
N LEU A 68 -6.34 22.59 -0.58
CA LEU A 68 -6.63 22.96 -1.98
C LEU A 68 -7.84 23.89 -2.08
N ALA A 69 -8.88 23.66 -1.28
CA ALA A 69 -10.03 24.54 -1.22
C ALA A 69 -9.63 25.95 -0.77
N GLY A 70 -8.70 26.05 0.19
CA GLY A 70 -8.16 27.33 0.64
C GLY A 70 -7.38 28.06 -0.43
N ILE A 71 -6.59 27.33 -1.23
CA ILE A 71 -5.81 27.91 -2.33
C ILE A 71 -6.73 28.45 -3.44
N PHE A 72 -7.77 27.71 -3.77
CA PHE A 72 -8.67 28.08 -4.86
C PHE A 72 -9.81 29.02 -4.45
N ARG A 73 -9.78 29.50 -3.23
CA ARG A 73 -10.87 30.28 -2.64
C ARG A 73 -10.71 31.79 -2.79
N GLU A 74 -9.79 32.19 -3.55
CA GLU A 74 -9.63 33.63 -3.81
C GLU A 74 -10.65 34.16 -4.80
#